data_dafe1f138c7a4beb397c51612551a2b7
#
_entry.id   dafe1f138c7a4beb397c51612551a2b7
#
_cell.length_a   1.000
_cell.length_b   1.000
_cell.length_c   1.000
_cell.angle_alpha   90.00
_cell.angle_beta   90.00
_cell.angle_gamma   90.00
#
_symmetry.space_group_name_H-M   'P 1'
#
loop_
_entity.id
_entity.type
_entity.pdbx_description
1 polymer ?
#
loop_
_entity_poly.entity_id
_entity_poly.type
_entity_poly.pdbx_seq_one_letter_code
_entity_poly.pdbx_strand_id
1 'polypeptide(L)'
;MKIKKIKSYAKLNLSLNVLGKLKSKLHKIESLFLFINLHDEIYIKETKAKNHKIIFCGKFSKSIPNENTISKLLKILDNKNLLKKKYFIKVVKKIPQKSGMAGGSMNAASLLKFFLLKNKTTLTKYEIN
;
A
#
# COMPACT_ATOMS: atom_id res chain seq x y z
N MET A 1 -13.18 -16.23 -9.87
CA MET A 1 -13.00 -15.03 -9.04
C MET A 1 -12.20 -13.97 -9.78
N LYS A 2 -12.71 -12.78 -9.77
CA LYS A 2 -12.04 -11.68 -10.49
C LYS A 2 -10.88 -11.11 -9.67
N ILE A 3 -9.78 -10.80 -10.37
CA ILE A 3 -8.66 -10.08 -9.78
C ILE A 3 -9.02 -8.60 -9.77
N LYS A 4 -8.86 -7.98 -8.61
CA LYS A 4 -9.03 -6.53 -8.46
C LYS A 4 -7.68 -5.87 -8.42
N LYS A 5 -7.53 -4.76 -9.13
CA LYS A 5 -6.29 -3.99 -9.14
C LYS A 5 -6.56 -2.63 -8.48
N ILE A 6 -5.70 -2.26 -7.55
CA ILE A 6 -5.72 -0.92 -6.96
C ILE A 6 -4.36 -0.26 -7.08
N LYS A 7 -4.35 1.07 -7.08
CA LYS A 7 -3.12 1.85 -7.10
C LYS A 7 -2.85 2.37 -5.69
N SER A 8 -1.62 2.19 -5.24
CA SER A 8 -1.18 2.67 -3.93
C SER A 8 -0.16 3.78 -4.15
N TYR A 9 -0.61 5.02 -4.01
CA TYR A 9 0.20 6.19 -4.34
C TYR A 9 1.24 6.51 -3.27
N ALA A 10 2.34 7.09 -3.69
CA ALA A 10 3.36 7.59 -2.80
C ALA A 10 2.80 8.74 -1.97
N LYS A 11 3.22 8.81 -0.71
CA LYS A 11 2.89 9.93 0.16
C LYS A 11 4.05 10.90 0.15
N LEU A 12 3.77 12.17 -0.16
CA LEU A 12 4.79 13.21 -0.24
C LEU A 12 4.64 14.17 0.92
N ASN A 13 5.73 14.40 1.65
CA ASN A 13 5.78 15.43 2.67
C ASN A 13 6.23 16.74 2.02
N LEU A 14 5.26 17.54 1.60
CA LEU A 14 5.51 18.79 0.88
C LEU A 14 6.19 19.85 1.74
N SER A 15 5.90 19.87 3.03
CA SER A 15 6.36 20.96 3.89
C SER A 15 7.86 20.94 4.15
N LEU A 16 8.48 19.76 4.19
CA LEU A 16 9.88 19.65 4.57
C LEU A 16 10.83 19.53 3.39
N ASN A 17 10.48 18.73 2.41
CA ASN A 17 11.45 18.34 1.38
C ASN A 17 11.30 19.10 0.08
N VAL A 18 10.10 19.53 -0.28
CA VAL A 18 9.88 20.18 -1.57
C VAL A 18 10.09 21.69 -1.47
N LEU A 19 9.53 22.33 -0.44
CA LEU A 19 9.56 23.79 -0.33
C LEU A 19 10.89 24.34 0.17
N GLY A 20 11.61 23.59 1.01
CA GLY A 20 12.83 24.07 1.64
C GLY A 20 14.12 23.84 0.90
N LYS A 21 14.19 22.84 0.03
CA LYS A 21 15.46 22.39 -0.55
C LYS A 21 15.62 22.61 -2.04
N LEU A 22 14.56 22.82 -2.79
CA LEU A 22 14.66 23.00 -4.23
C LEU A 22 14.93 24.46 -4.58
N LYS A 23 16.02 24.68 -5.30
CA LYS A 23 16.51 26.02 -5.61
C LYS A 23 15.79 26.71 -6.76
N SER A 24 15.17 25.98 -7.65
CA SER A 24 14.45 26.55 -8.79
C SER A 24 13.00 26.13 -8.78
N LYS A 25 12.10 27.02 -9.22
CA LYS A 25 10.68 26.72 -9.31
C LYS A 25 10.38 25.59 -10.28
N LEU A 26 11.07 25.56 -11.42
CA LEU A 26 10.87 24.51 -12.41
C LEU A 26 11.21 23.14 -11.86
N HIS A 27 12.31 23.04 -11.14
CA HIS A 27 12.74 21.81 -10.52
C HIS A 27 11.71 21.33 -9.47
N LYS A 28 11.14 22.26 -8.69
CA LYS A 28 10.10 21.96 -7.71
C LYS A 28 8.85 21.37 -8.39
N ILE A 29 8.42 21.97 -9.50
CA ILE A 29 7.24 21.52 -10.23
C ILE A 29 7.46 20.13 -10.81
N GLU A 30 8.60 19.87 -11.41
CA GLU A 30 8.93 18.54 -11.95
C GLU A 30 8.95 17.47 -10.88
N SER A 31 9.57 17.75 -9.73
CA SER A 31 9.65 16.81 -8.63
C SER A 31 8.26 16.50 -8.08
N LEU A 32 7.43 17.51 -7.90
CA LEU A 32 6.07 17.35 -7.43
C LEU A 32 5.25 16.48 -8.39
N PHE A 33 5.38 16.73 -9.69
CA PHE A 33 4.67 15.96 -10.70
C PHE A 33 5.04 14.47 -10.67
N LEU A 34 6.33 14.17 -10.52
CA LEU A 34 6.81 12.80 -10.42
C LEU A 34 6.21 12.08 -9.20
N PHE A 35 6.18 12.74 -8.06
CA PHE A 35 5.63 12.15 -6.83
C PHE A 35 4.13 11.91 -6.93
N ILE A 36 3.39 12.80 -7.56
CA ILE A 36 1.95 12.64 -7.73
C ILE A 36 1.61 11.39 -8.54
N ASN A 37 2.44 11.05 -9.53
CA ASN A 37 2.18 9.91 -10.40
C ASN A 37 2.80 8.61 -9.94
N LEU A 38 3.67 8.65 -8.93
CA LEU A 38 4.35 7.44 -8.45
C LEU A 38 3.42 6.60 -7.59
N HIS A 39 3.27 5.34 -7.97
CA HIS A 39 2.41 4.43 -7.22
C HIS A 39 2.87 2.98 -7.35
N ASP A 40 2.57 2.17 -6.34
CA ASP A 40 2.64 0.72 -6.42
C ASP A 40 1.32 0.19 -6.95
N GLU A 41 1.33 -1.00 -7.49
CA GLU A 41 0.11 -1.68 -7.93
C GLU A 41 -0.15 -2.88 -7.01
N ILE A 42 -1.39 -3.01 -6.56
CA ILE A 42 -1.78 -4.13 -5.70
C ILE A 42 -2.88 -4.91 -6.41
N TYR A 43 -2.63 -6.18 -6.63
CA TYR A 43 -3.60 -7.11 -7.22
C TYR A 43 -4.14 -8.00 -6.12
N ILE A 44 -5.47 -8.10 -6.01
CA ILE A 44 -6.14 -8.79 -4.92
C ILE A 44 -7.12 -9.81 -5.50
N LYS A 45 -7.03 -11.04 -5.01
CA LYS A 45 -7.92 -12.12 -5.44
C LYS A 45 -8.30 -12.96 -4.22
N GLU A 46 -9.57 -13.33 -4.10
CA GLU A 46 -9.99 -14.27 -3.07
C GLU A 46 -9.43 -15.66 -3.36
N THR A 47 -9.05 -16.38 -2.34
CA THR A 47 -8.53 -17.73 -2.47
C THR A 47 -9.23 -18.67 -1.48
N LYS A 48 -9.31 -19.94 -1.84
CA LYS A 48 -9.82 -20.99 -0.95
C LYS A 48 -8.74 -21.61 -0.08
N ALA A 49 -7.50 -21.14 -0.19
CA ALA A 49 -6.38 -21.62 0.63
C ALA A 49 -6.62 -21.30 2.11
N LYS A 50 -5.92 -22.03 2.98
CA LYS A 50 -6.07 -21.83 4.44
C LYS A 50 -5.50 -20.52 4.94
N ASN A 51 -4.52 -19.98 4.21
CA ASN A 51 -3.82 -18.76 4.62
C ASN A 51 -3.80 -17.75 3.49
N HIS A 52 -3.65 -16.49 3.86
CA HIS A 52 -3.34 -15.45 2.89
C HIS A 52 -1.98 -15.69 2.27
N LYS A 53 -1.82 -15.28 1.02
CA LYS A 53 -0.53 -15.31 0.35
C LYS A 53 -0.21 -13.94 -0.19
N ILE A 54 0.99 -13.46 0.09
CA ILE A 54 1.46 -12.15 -0.34
C ILE A 54 2.73 -12.34 -1.16
N ILE A 55 2.76 -11.77 -2.36
CA ILE A 55 3.92 -11.79 -3.25
C ILE A 55 4.29 -10.36 -3.57
N PHE A 56 5.58 -10.06 -3.49
CA PHE A 56 6.12 -8.77 -3.91
C PHE A 56 6.96 -8.98 -5.16
N CYS A 57 6.78 -8.10 -6.13
CA CYS A 57 7.60 -8.10 -7.35
C CYS A 57 7.85 -6.65 -7.78
N GLY A 58 8.57 -6.49 -8.89
CA GLY A 58 8.92 -5.17 -9.39
C GLY A 58 10.32 -4.74 -8.98
N LYS A 59 10.73 -3.58 -9.48
CA LYS A 59 12.09 -3.09 -9.34
C LYS A 59 12.57 -2.93 -7.90
N PHE A 60 11.66 -2.59 -7.01
CA PHE A 60 12.00 -2.30 -5.61
C PHE A 60 11.46 -3.34 -4.63
N SER A 61 11.26 -4.57 -5.10
CA SER A 61 10.71 -5.64 -4.27
C SER A 61 11.75 -6.39 -3.45
N LYS A 62 13.02 -6.24 -3.74
CA LYS A 62 14.11 -6.92 -3.01
C LYS A 62 14.15 -6.42 -1.57
N SER A 63 14.51 -7.30 -0.66
CA SER A 63 14.70 -6.98 0.76
C SER A 63 13.41 -6.70 1.54
N ILE A 64 12.25 -7.00 1.00
CA ILE A 64 11.01 -6.90 1.77
C ILE A 64 10.93 -8.14 2.67
N PRO A 65 10.87 -7.97 4.00
CA PRO A 65 10.82 -9.12 4.92
C PRO A 65 9.49 -9.84 4.83
N ASN A 66 9.46 -11.10 5.30
CA ASN A 66 8.22 -11.87 5.36
C ASN A 66 7.18 -11.20 6.25
N GLU A 67 7.63 -10.57 7.33
CA GLU A 67 6.74 -9.76 8.15
C GLU A 67 6.87 -8.30 7.74
N ASN A 68 5.83 -7.79 7.10
CA ASN A 68 5.79 -6.44 6.55
C ASN A 68 4.44 -5.78 6.90
N THR A 69 4.23 -4.55 6.44
CA THR A 69 3.00 -3.81 6.79
C THR A 69 1.74 -4.53 6.33
N ILE A 70 1.76 -5.17 5.17
CA ILE A 70 0.60 -5.89 4.66
C ILE A 70 0.34 -7.16 5.48
N SER A 71 1.39 -7.94 5.77
CA SER A 71 1.22 -9.16 6.57
C SER A 71 0.72 -8.83 7.97
N LYS A 72 1.21 -7.76 8.57
CA LYS A 72 0.75 -7.29 9.88
C LYS A 72 -0.71 -6.86 9.84
N LEU A 73 -1.11 -6.13 8.80
CA LEU A 73 -2.50 -5.73 8.63
C LEU A 73 -3.41 -6.95 8.54
N LEU A 74 -3.08 -7.93 7.72
CA LEU A 74 -3.89 -9.13 7.56
C LEU A 74 -3.99 -9.93 8.85
N LYS A 75 -2.89 -10.04 9.61
CA LYS A 75 -2.92 -10.69 10.92
C LYS A 75 -3.88 -9.99 11.88
N ILE A 76 -3.84 -8.68 11.93
CA ILE A 76 -4.72 -7.90 12.80
C ILE A 76 -6.18 -8.13 12.41
N LEU A 77 -6.48 -8.07 11.13
CA LEU A 77 -7.84 -8.26 10.64
C LEU A 77 -8.34 -9.69 10.89
N ASP A 78 -7.49 -10.68 10.69
CA ASP A 78 -7.85 -12.08 10.97
C ASP A 78 -8.06 -12.33 12.47
N ASN A 79 -7.18 -11.80 13.31
CA ASN A 79 -7.29 -11.97 14.76
C ASN A 79 -8.58 -11.37 15.33
N LYS A 80 -9.08 -10.33 14.68
CA LYS A 80 -10.33 -9.68 15.08
C LYS A 80 -11.54 -10.27 14.35
N ASN A 81 -11.35 -11.31 13.54
CA ASN A 81 -12.41 -11.96 12.75
C ASN A 81 -13.13 -10.98 11.81
N LEU A 82 -12.37 -10.02 11.26
CA LEU A 82 -12.94 -8.99 10.39
C LEU A 82 -12.90 -9.36 8.91
N LEU A 83 -12.09 -10.34 8.53
CA LEU A 83 -12.06 -10.88 7.18
C LEU A 83 -12.72 -12.25 7.14
N LYS A 84 -13.66 -12.44 6.25
CA LYS A 84 -14.39 -13.71 6.12
C LYS A 84 -13.70 -14.70 5.21
N LYS A 85 -12.75 -14.23 4.39
CA LYS A 85 -12.08 -15.05 3.38
C LYS A 85 -10.57 -14.81 3.46
N LYS A 86 -9.84 -15.68 2.75
CA LYS A 86 -8.41 -15.51 2.57
C LYS A 86 -8.13 -14.91 1.20
N TYR A 87 -7.00 -14.23 1.07
CA TYR A 87 -6.69 -13.46 -0.14
C TYR A 87 -5.30 -13.77 -0.65
N PHE A 88 -5.18 -13.81 -1.98
CA PHE A 88 -3.91 -13.78 -2.67
C PHE A 88 -3.65 -12.33 -3.06
N ILE A 89 -2.54 -11.77 -2.61
CA ILE A 89 -2.19 -10.38 -2.84
C ILE A 89 -0.83 -10.30 -3.51
N LYS A 90 -0.78 -9.65 -4.66
CA LYS A 90 0.45 -9.41 -5.40
C LYS A 90 0.70 -7.90 -5.43
N VAL A 91 1.85 -7.48 -4.95
CA VAL A 91 2.23 -6.07 -4.91
C VAL A 91 3.38 -5.84 -5.88
N VAL A 92 3.15 -5.00 -6.88
CA VAL A 92 4.21 -4.57 -7.81
C VAL A 92 4.80 -3.30 -7.26
N LYS A 93 6.03 -3.37 -6.75
CA LYS A 93 6.72 -2.27 -6.09
C LYS A 93 7.37 -1.35 -7.12
N LYS A 94 6.82 -0.15 -7.24
CA LYS A 94 7.37 0.91 -8.09
C LYS A 94 7.91 2.08 -7.27
N ILE A 95 7.61 2.13 -5.98
CA ILE A 95 8.09 3.15 -5.07
C ILE A 95 9.36 2.65 -4.40
N PRO A 96 10.49 3.39 -4.48
CA PRO A 96 11.73 3.00 -3.82
C PRO A 96 11.55 2.87 -2.31
N GLN A 97 12.15 1.83 -1.73
CA GLN A 97 12.14 1.66 -0.29
C GLN A 97 13.05 2.69 0.36
N LYS A 98 12.71 3.07 1.59
CA LYS A 98 13.49 4.03 2.37
C LYS A 98 13.66 5.38 1.67
N SER A 99 12.72 5.73 0.81
CA SER A 99 12.76 6.98 0.04
C SER A 99 12.07 8.14 0.74
N GLY A 100 11.47 7.91 1.91
CA GLY A 100 10.65 8.91 2.58
C GLY A 100 9.25 9.07 2.01
N MET A 101 8.88 8.22 1.07
CA MET A 101 7.56 8.26 0.42
C MET A 101 6.53 7.30 1.03
N ALA A 102 6.86 6.70 2.16
CA ALA A 102 5.95 5.85 2.95
C ALA A 102 5.24 4.74 2.15
N GLY A 103 5.95 4.14 1.16
CA GLY A 103 5.35 3.15 0.26
C GLY A 103 4.69 1.98 0.97
N GLY A 104 5.39 1.37 1.95
CA GLY A 104 4.86 0.22 2.68
C GLY A 104 3.63 0.55 3.51
N SER A 105 3.64 1.68 4.21
CA SER A 105 2.49 2.13 4.99
C SER A 105 1.31 2.49 4.09
N MET A 106 1.58 3.08 2.95
CA MET A 106 0.53 3.40 1.98
C MET A 106 -0.05 2.15 1.34
N ASN A 107 0.75 1.11 1.13
CA ASN A 107 0.23 -0.18 0.64
C ASN A 107 -0.78 -0.76 1.62
N ALA A 108 -0.46 -0.77 2.91
CA ALA A 108 -1.37 -1.27 3.94
C ALA A 108 -2.65 -0.41 4.02
N ALA A 109 -2.51 0.91 3.98
CA ALA A 109 -3.65 1.82 4.02
C ALA A 109 -4.56 1.64 2.80
N SER A 110 -3.99 1.50 1.62
CA SER A 110 -4.75 1.28 0.38
C SER A 110 -5.51 -0.03 0.42
N LEU A 111 -4.88 -1.08 0.94
CA LEU A 111 -5.50 -2.39 1.08
C LEU A 111 -6.66 -2.35 2.09
N LEU A 112 -6.46 -1.69 3.22
CA LEU A 112 -7.51 -1.52 4.21
C LEU A 112 -8.71 -0.78 3.63
N LYS A 113 -8.46 0.29 2.91
CA LYS A 113 -9.51 1.04 2.23
C LYS A 113 -10.28 0.16 1.23
N PHE A 114 -9.57 -0.68 0.49
CA PHE A 114 -10.20 -1.61 -0.43
C PHE A 114 -11.19 -2.54 0.31
N PHE A 115 -10.77 -3.14 1.42
CA PHE A 115 -11.63 -4.03 2.18
C PHE A 115 -12.87 -3.31 2.73
N LEU A 116 -12.70 -2.08 3.19
CA LEU A 116 -13.82 -1.29 3.70
C LEU A 116 -14.82 -0.94 2.60
N LEU A 117 -14.33 -0.50 1.45
CA LEU A 117 -15.21 -0.11 0.34
C LEU A 117 -15.96 -1.28 -0.26
N LYS A 118 -15.41 -2.48 -0.18
CA LYS A 118 -16.03 -3.69 -0.69
C LYS A 118 -16.82 -4.44 0.38
N ASN A 119 -17.00 -3.87 1.56
CA ASN A 119 -17.69 -4.51 2.68
C ASN A 119 -17.06 -5.87 3.04
N LYS A 120 -15.74 -5.95 2.97
CA LYS A 120 -15.00 -7.17 3.29
C LYS A 120 -14.61 -7.26 4.76
N THR A 121 -14.88 -6.21 5.52
CA THR A 121 -14.61 -6.13 6.94
C THR A 121 -15.68 -5.27 7.62
N THR A 122 -15.76 -5.40 8.97
CA THR A 122 -16.73 -4.66 9.78
C THR A 122 -16.04 -3.63 10.69
N LEU A 123 -14.88 -3.13 10.30
CA LEU A 123 -14.16 -2.12 11.06
C LEU A 123 -15.02 -0.87 11.28
N THR A 124 -15.00 -0.35 12.51
CA THR A 124 -15.63 0.91 12.85
C THR A 124 -14.68 2.08 12.56
N LYS A 125 -15.20 3.30 12.59
CA LYS A 125 -14.36 4.49 12.43
C LYS A 125 -13.25 4.60 13.45
N TYR A 126 -13.50 4.14 14.66
CA TYR A 126 -12.51 4.18 15.74
C TYR A 126 -11.34 3.25 15.50
N GLU A 127 -11.58 2.14 14.86
CA GLU A 127 -10.52 1.16 14.57
C GLU A 127 -9.65 1.56 13.38
N ILE A 128 -10.15 2.43 12.52
CA ILE A 128 -9.43 2.92 11.34
C ILE A 128 -8.43 4.00 11.71
N ASN A 129 -8.78 4.86 12.63
CA ASN A 129 -7.92 5.94 13.10
C ASN A 129 -6.90 5.42 14.09
#